data_748a58191bd03a2d9b1262d160a1a66d
#
_entry.id   748a58191bd03a2d9b1262d160a1a66d
#
_cell.length_a   1.000
_cell.length_b   1.000
_cell.length_c   1.000
_cell.angle_alpha   90.00
_cell.angle_beta   90.00
_cell.angle_gamma   90.00
#
_symmetry.space_group_name_H-M   'P 1'
#
loop_
_entity.id
_entity.type
_entity.pdbx_description
1 polymer ?
#
loop_
_entity_poly.entity_id
_entity_poly.type
_entity_poly.pdbx_seq_one_letter_code
_entity_poly.pdbx_strand_id
1 'polypeptide(L)'
;AQVHQHESESGVAMVRSLESLRDLDYDSWQAVAYREGKPGQPVVLRIVGYPGKLRIDHPVGLQILAGRRTWVLDDITLNNPVLAGDGRDAAVEFALDPLLNDLTNNRPLRLVLPGVITELPVPPYVVGEWRSLQDLPLS
;
A
#
# COMPACT_ATOMS: atom_id res chain seq x y z
N ALA A 1 13.75 5.25 -4.82
CA ALA A 1 13.30 4.38 -3.74
C ALA A 1 13.89 2.99 -3.90
N GLN A 2 14.01 2.28 -2.81
CA GLN A 2 14.59 0.95 -2.79
C GLN A 2 13.78 0.06 -1.86
N VAL A 3 13.88 -1.26 -2.10
CA VAL A 3 13.32 -2.24 -1.18
C VAL A 3 14.32 -2.47 -0.05
N HIS A 4 13.85 -2.39 1.17
CA HIS A 4 14.67 -2.54 2.37
C HIS A 4 14.20 -3.74 3.20
N GLN A 5 15.16 -4.46 3.80
CA GLN A 5 14.85 -5.43 4.82
C GLN A 5 14.91 -4.74 6.19
N HIS A 6 13.96 -5.09 7.07
CA HIS A 6 13.72 -4.34 8.28
C HIS A 6 12.96 -5.20 9.28
N GLU A 7 13.02 -4.89 10.58
CA GLU A 7 12.14 -5.51 11.56
C GLU A 7 10.86 -4.71 11.69
N SER A 8 9.72 -5.41 11.78
CA SER A 8 8.44 -4.78 12.07
C SER A 8 8.35 -4.39 13.55
N GLU A 9 7.30 -3.66 13.92
CA GLU A 9 7.03 -3.27 15.30
C GLU A 9 6.92 -4.48 16.23
N SER A 10 6.49 -5.63 15.71
CA SER A 10 6.39 -6.88 16.48
C SER A 10 7.68 -7.68 16.50
N GLY A 11 8.78 -7.17 15.94
CA GLY A 11 10.06 -7.85 15.90
C GLY A 11 10.20 -8.90 14.79
N VAL A 12 9.23 -8.97 13.88
CA VAL A 12 9.26 -9.91 12.75
C VAL A 12 10.05 -9.29 11.60
N ALA A 13 10.96 -10.06 10.99
CA ALA A 13 11.69 -9.58 9.82
C ALA A 13 10.74 -9.31 8.67
N MET A 14 10.94 -8.20 7.96
CA MET A 14 10.09 -7.79 6.84
C MET A 14 10.92 -7.17 5.72
N VAL A 15 10.34 -7.21 4.51
CA VAL A 15 10.85 -6.45 3.37
C VAL A 15 9.81 -5.37 3.05
N ARG A 16 10.26 -4.18 2.69
CA ARG A 16 9.35 -3.08 2.39
C ARG A 16 9.90 -2.15 1.32
N SER A 17 8.97 -1.53 0.60
CA SER A 17 9.20 -0.40 -0.30
C SER A 17 8.50 0.81 0.29
N LEU A 18 9.19 1.94 0.41
CA LEU A 18 8.62 3.19 0.89
C LEU A 18 8.83 4.26 -0.16
N GLU A 19 7.76 4.94 -0.54
CA GLU A 19 7.82 6.00 -1.53
C GLU A 19 6.89 7.14 -1.14
N SER A 20 7.38 8.38 -1.31
CA SER A 20 6.53 9.57 -1.15
C SER A 20 5.92 9.89 -2.51
N LEU A 21 4.60 9.98 -2.55
CA LEU A 21 3.83 10.25 -3.76
C LEU A 21 2.95 11.47 -3.54
N ARG A 22 2.61 12.13 -4.64
CA ARG A 22 1.73 13.30 -4.60
C ARG A 22 0.50 13.05 -5.47
N ASP A 23 -0.69 13.34 -4.94
CA ASP A 23 -1.91 13.20 -5.71
C ASP A 23 -2.15 14.42 -6.61
N LEU A 24 -3.22 14.38 -7.39
CA LEU A 24 -3.54 15.48 -8.34
C LEU A 24 -3.98 16.76 -7.62
N ASP A 25 -4.33 16.68 -6.35
CA ASP A 25 -4.66 17.84 -5.52
C ASP A 25 -3.45 18.37 -4.76
N TYR A 26 -2.24 17.87 -5.10
CA TYR A 26 -0.95 18.23 -4.51
C TYR A 26 -0.77 17.82 -3.06
N ASP A 27 -1.62 16.94 -2.53
CA ASP A 27 -1.42 16.35 -1.21
C ASP A 27 -0.35 15.26 -1.29
N SER A 28 0.51 15.22 -0.27
CA SER A 28 1.58 14.24 -0.17
C SER A 28 1.13 13.04 0.64
N TRP A 29 1.48 11.85 0.15
CA TRP A 29 1.18 10.58 0.79
C TRP A 29 2.43 9.71 0.81
N GLN A 30 2.56 8.87 1.83
CA GLN A 30 3.57 7.82 1.81
C GLN A 30 2.89 6.50 1.47
N ALA A 31 3.45 5.82 0.48
CA ALA A 31 3.01 4.49 0.10
C ALA A 31 4.05 3.49 0.59
N VAL A 32 3.68 2.67 1.56
CA VAL A 32 4.55 1.66 2.16
C VAL A 32 3.99 0.29 1.83
N ALA A 33 4.64 -0.41 0.91
CA ALA A 33 4.29 -1.80 0.62
C ALA A 33 5.24 -2.69 1.40
N TYR A 34 4.73 -3.71 2.08
CA TYR A 34 5.57 -4.56 2.91
C TYR A 34 5.04 -5.98 3.00
N ARG A 35 5.95 -6.92 3.30
CA ARG A 35 5.64 -8.30 3.61
C ARG A 35 6.40 -8.68 4.87
N GLU A 36 5.71 -9.16 5.87
CA GLU A 36 6.32 -9.73 7.07
C GLU A 36 6.55 -11.22 6.87
N GLY A 37 7.77 -11.68 7.17
CA GLY A 37 8.09 -13.09 7.06
C GLY A 37 8.52 -13.53 5.66
N LYS A 38 8.44 -14.82 5.41
CA LYS A 38 8.96 -15.50 4.21
C LYS A 38 8.13 -15.17 2.95
N PRO A 39 8.71 -15.39 1.74
CA PRO A 39 7.92 -15.38 0.52
C PRO A 39 6.67 -16.25 0.64
N GLY A 40 5.55 -15.76 0.10
CA GLY A 40 4.24 -16.42 0.24
C GLY A 40 3.37 -15.81 1.32
N GLN A 41 3.93 -15.04 2.24
CA GLN A 41 3.12 -14.28 3.20
C GLN A 41 2.48 -13.08 2.51
N PRO A 42 1.35 -12.58 3.04
CA PRO A 42 0.62 -11.47 2.40
C PRO A 42 1.47 -10.21 2.25
N VAL A 43 1.32 -9.53 1.11
CA VAL A 43 1.87 -8.20 0.88
C VAL A 43 0.79 -7.17 1.17
N VAL A 44 1.14 -6.18 1.97
CA VAL A 44 0.22 -5.13 2.43
C VAL A 44 0.66 -3.79 1.89
N LEU A 45 -0.29 -2.98 1.44
CA LEU A 45 -0.05 -1.58 1.07
C LEU A 45 -0.58 -0.69 2.19
N ARG A 46 0.30 0.03 2.86
CA ARG A 46 -0.07 1.05 3.85
C ARG A 46 0.04 2.42 3.19
N ILE A 47 -1.03 3.20 3.26
CA ILE A 47 -1.02 4.59 2.83
C ILE A 47 -1.03 5.47 4.07
N VAL A 48 -0.07 6.39 4.16
CA VAL A 48 0.11 7.27 5.31
C VAL A 48 -0.01 8.71 4.85
N GLY A 49 -0.82 9.49 5.57
CA GLY A 49 -0.98 10.92 5.36
C GLY A 49 -0.85 11.69 6.66
N TYR A 50 -1.19 12.96 6.64
CA TYR A 50 -1.28 13.74 7.87
C TYR A 50 -2.39 13.23 8.78
N PRO A 51 -2.25 13.36 10.10
CA PRO A 51 -3.32 12.97 11.03
C PRO A 51 -4.67 13.59 10.65
N GLY A 52 -5.72 12.78 10.64
CA GLY A 52 -7.07 13.17 10.26
C GLY A 52 -7.39 13.08 8.76
N LYS A 53 -6.37 12.93 7.89
CA LYS A 53 -6.59 12.82 6.44
C LYS A 53 -7.28 11.52 6.06
N LEU A 54 -7.09 10.45 6.84
CA LEU A 54 -7.63 9.12 6.54
C LEU A 54 -8.77 8.75 7.51
N ARG A 55 -9.57 9.74 7.88
CA ARG A 55 -10.77 9.53 8.69
C ARG A 55 -11.88 9.00 7.78
N ILE A 56 -11.99 7.69 7.71
CA ILE A 56 -12.96 6.99 6.87
C ILE A 56 -13.65 5.90 7.68
N ASP A 57 -14.85 5.52 7.25
CA ASP A 57 -15.58 4.42 7.85
C ASP A 57 -15.10 3.12 7.23
N HIS A 58 -14.30 2.33 7.96
CA HIS A 58 -13.79 1.06 7.48
C HIS A 58 -14.87 -0.02 7.45
N PRO A 59 -14.88 -0.90 6.42
CA PRO A 59 -13.91 -0.95 5.32
C PRO A 59 -14.30 -0.07 4.12
N VAL A 60 -13.30 0.49 3.46
CA VAL A 60 -13.46 1.20 2.19
C VAL A 60 -12.45 0.66 1.20
N GLY A 61 -12.90 0.07 0.10
CA GLY A 61 -12.01 -0.50 -0.91
C GLY A 61 -11.16 0.55 -1.61
N LEU A 62 -9.89 0.23 -1.84
CA LEU A 62 -8.99 1.06 -2.63
C LEU A 62 -9.11 0.70 -4.10
N GLN A 63 -9.46 1.67 -4.94
CA GLN A 63 -9.58 1.44 -6.38
C GLN A 63 -8.22 1.65 -7.05
N ILE A 64 -7.86 0.71 -7.91
CA ILE A 64 -6.62 0.78 -8.71
C ILE A 64 -7.02 0.82 -10.18
N LEU A 65 -6.51 1.81 -10.91
CA LEU A 65 -6.82 1.99 -12.32
C LEU A 65 -5.55 1.83 -13.16
N ALA A 66 -5.65 1.08 -14.25
CA ALA A 66 -4.55 0.92 -15.21
C ALA A 66 -5.14 0.74 -16.61
N GLY A 67 -5.13 1.79 -17.42
CA GLY A 67 -5.79 1.78 -18.71
C GLY A 67 -7.28 1.49 -18.55
N ARG A 68 -7.74 0.36 -19.11
CA ARG A 68 -9.14 -0.06 -19.01
C ARG A 68 -9.40 -1.01 -17.85
N ARG A 69 -8.35 -1.41 -17.12
CA ARG A 69 -8.48 -2.35 -16.02
C ARG A 69 -8.68 -1.61 -14.72
N THR A 70 -9.48 -2.20 -13.84
CA THR A 70 -9.74 -1.69 -12.51
C THR A 70 -9.70 -2.84 -11.52
N TRP A 71 -9.06 -2.60 -10.37
CA TRP A 71 -9.08 -3.53 -9.23
C TRP A 71 -9.63 -2.77 -8.04
N VAL A 72 -10.24 -3.52 -7.11
CA VAL A 72 -10.62 -2.98 -5.80
C VAL A 72 -9.92 -3.84 -4.75
N LEU A 73 -9.06 -3.22 -3.97
CA LEU A 73 -8.31 -3.92 -2.92
C LEU A 73 -9.06 -3.83 -1.59
N ASP A 74 -9.08 -4.94 -0.86
CA ASP A 74 -9.76 -5.00 0.43
C ASP A 74 -9.06 -4.13 1.48
N ASP A 75 -9.86 -3.37 2.21
CA ASP A 75 -9.40 -2.59 3.37
C ASP A 75 -9.21 -3.54 4.55
N ILE A 76 -7.98 -3.71 4.97
CA ILE A 76 -7.62 -4.58 6.09
C ILE A 76 -7.10 -3.78 7.30
N THR A 77 -7.37 -2.49 7.34
CA THR A 77 -6.90 -1.60 8.41
C THR A 77 -7.27 -2.12 9.79
N LEU A 78 -8.50 -2.58 9.96
CA LEU A 78 -9.00 -3.06 11.25
C LEU A 78 -8.39 -4.39 11.70
N ASN A 79 -7.71 -5.11 10.80
CA ASN A 79 -6.97 -6.32 11.13
C ASN A 79 -5.64 -6.01 11.82
N ASN A 80 -5.19 -4.76 11.76
CA ASN A 80 -3.97 -4.30 12.41
C ASN A 80 -4.33 -3.63 13.73
N PRO A 81 -4.02 -4.24 14.89
CA PRO A 81 -4.43 -3.69 16.19
C PRO A 81 -3.89 -2.29 16.45
N VAL A 82 -2.69 -1.98 15.96
CA VAL A 82 -2.08 -0.67 16.14
C VAL A 82 -2.89 0.40 15.41
N LEU A 83 -3.27 0.13 14.15
CA LEU A 83 -4.06 1.07 13.36
C LEU A 83 -5.51 1.14 13.83
N ALA A 84 -6.09 0.00 14.20
CA ALA A 84 -7.47 -0.04 14.67
C ALA A 84 -7.67 0.79 15.95
N GLY A 85 -6.64 0.86 16.80
CA GLY A 85 -6.66 1.64 18.04
C GLY A 85 -6.11 3.06 17.91
N ASP A 86 -5.65 3.46 16.70
CA ASP A 86 -5.02 4.76 16.49
C ASP A 86 -6.05 5.83 16.14
N GLY A 87 -6.32 6.74 17.06
CA GLY A 87 -7.28 7.82 16.85
C GLY A 87 -6.79 8.96 15.94
N ARG A 88 -5.54 8.90 15.44
CA ARG A 88 -5.01 9.96 14.59
C ARG A 88 -5.52 9.90 13.15
N ASP A 89 -6.07 8.76 12.73
CA ASP A 89 -6.57 8.55 11.36
C ASP A 89 -5.53 8.96 10.30
N ALA A 90 -4.29 8.50 10.50
CA ALA A 90 -3.15 8.86 9.66
C ALA A 90 -2.72 7.77 8.71
N ALA A 91 -3.22 6.55 8.84
CA ALA A 91 -2.80 5.41 8.03
C ALA A 91 -3.95 4.42 7.78
N VAL A 92 -3.93 3.81 6.61
CA VAL A 92 -4.85 2.73 6.21
C VAL A 92 -4.04 1.63 5.54
N GLU A 93 -4.56 0.39 5.58
CA GLU A 93 -3.90 -0.75 4.96
C GLU A 93 -4.84 -1.52 4.05
N PHE A 94 -4.28 -2.02 2.95
CA PHE A 94 -5.01 -2.77 1.93
C PHE A 94 -4.24 -4.03 1.55
N ALA A 95 -4.99 -5.09 1.19
CA ALA A 95 -4.41 -6.33 0.71
C ALA A 95 -3.92 -6.14 -0.74
N LEU A 96 -2.61 -6.25 -0.97
CA LEU A 96 -2.01 -5.93 -2.26
C LEU A 96 -1.87 -7.13 -3.19
N ASP A 97 -1.88 -8.36 -2.67
CA ASP A 97 -1.63 -9.57 -3.46
C ASP A 97 -2.56 -9.75 -4.66
N PRO A 98 -3.88 -9.49 -4.58
CA PRO A 98 -4.74 -9.67 -5.74
C PRO A 98 -4.31 -8.84 -6.95
N LEU A 99 -3.83 -7.62 -6.73
CA LEU A 99 -3.28 -6.79 -7.78
C LEU A 99 -1.97 -7.36 -8.32
N LEU A 100 -1.05 -7.71 -7.42
CA LEU A 100 0.28 -8.21 -7.81
C LEU A 100 0.19 -9.51 -8.58
N ASN A 101 -0.75 -10.39 -8.23
CA ASN A 101 -0.96 -11.64 -8.93
C ASN A 101 -1.46 -11.46 -10.37
N ASP A 102 -2.15 -10.35 -10.63
CA ASP A 102 -2.70 -10.04 -11.95
C ASP A 102 -1.74 -9.26 -12.85
N LEU A 103 -0.78 -8.54 -12.27
CA LEU A 103 0.15 -7.73 -13.06
C LEU A 103 1.21 -8.60 -13.73
N THR A 104 1.42 -8.37 -15.01
CA THR A 104 2.44 -9.07 -15.81
C THR A 104 3.63 -8.16 -16.14
N ASN A 105 3.52 -6.87 -15.89
CA ASN A 105 4.58 -5.89 -16.15
C ASN A 105 4.51 -4.74 -15.16
N ASN A 106 5.52 -3.87 -15.20
CA ASN A 106 5.58 -2.68 -14.36
C ASN A 106 4.95 -1.52 -15.10
N ARG A 107 3.64 -1.43 -15.05
CA ARG A 107 2.88 -0.35 -15.71
C ARG A 107 2.51 0.72 -14.67
N PRO A 108 2.32 1.98 -15.09
CA PRO A 108 1.84 3.01 -14.16
C PRO A 108 0.44 2.67 -13.68
N LEU A 109 0.19 2.96 -12.41
CA LEU A 109 -1.12 2.76 -11.79
C LEU A 109 -1.64 4.09 -11.26
N ARG A 110 -2.95 4.16 -11.03
CA ARG A 110 -3.60 5.29 -10.36
C ARG A 110 -4.44 4.74 -9.22
N LEU A 111 -4.25 5.31 -8.03
CA LEU A 111 -5.00 4.90 -6.85
C LEU A 111 -6.11 5.91 -6.59
N VAL A 112 -7.30 5.42 -6.28
CA VAL A 112 -8.44 6.24 -5.88
C VAL A 112 -8.98 5.70 -4.56
N LEU A 113 -8.97 6.54 -3.54
CA LEU A 113 -9.58 6.21 -2.26
C LEU A 113 -10.82 7.10 -2.12
N PRO A 114 -12.02 6.53 -2.26
CA PRO A 114 -13.25 7.33 -2.31
C PRO A 114 -13.38 8.28 -1.12
N GLY A 115 -13.63 9.54 -1.41
CA GLY A 115 -13.79 10.59 -0.39
C GLY A 115 -12.49 11.15 0.18
N VAL A 116 -11.32 10.59 -0.18
CA VAL A 116 -10.02 10.99 0.38
C VAL A 116 -9.01 11.33 -0.69
N ILE A 117 -8.77 10.41 -1.62
CA ILE A 117 -7.78 10.58 -2.69
C ILE A 117 -8.50 10.48 -4.03
N THR A 118 -8.51 11.58 -4.77
CA THR A 118 -9.16 11.62 -6.09
C THR A 118 -8.36 10.81 -7.11
N GLU A 119 -7.03 11.01 -7.14
CA GLU A 119 -6.15 10.22 -7.98
C GLU A 119 -4.71 10.38 -7.49
N LEU A 120 -4.07 9.25 -7.19
CA LEU A 120 -2.67 9.19 -6.77
C LEU A 120 -1.91 8.38 -7.82
N PRO A 121 -1.13 9.03 -8.71
CA PRO A 121 -0.32 8.32 -9.70
C PRO A 121 0.81 7.54 -9.05
N VAL A 122 1.02 6.30 -9.50
CA VAL A 122 2.11 5.44 -9.04
C VAL A 122 3.00 5.14 -10.24
N PRO A 123 4.28 5.57 -10.22
CA PRO A 123 5.19 5.34 -11.35
C PRO A 123 5.55 3.86 -11.51
N PRO A 124 5.94 3.44 -12.73
CA PRO A 124 6.30 2.04 -12.99
C PRO A 124 7.40 1.49 -12.08
N TYR A 125 8.39 2.28 -11.69
CA TYR A 125 9.47 1.79 -10.82
C TYR A 125 8.97 1.41 -9.43
N VAL A 126 7.96 2.12 -8.91
CA VAL A 126 7.34 1.78 -7.64
C VAL A 126 6.55 0.48 -7.77
N VAL A 127 5.81 0.32 -8.87
CA VAL A 127 5.07 -0.91 -9.15
C VAL A 127 6.03 -2.10 -9.23
N GLY A 128 7.19 -1.91 -9.84
CA GLY A 128 8.23 -2.95 -9.90
C GLY A 128 8.73 -3.36 -8.53
N GLU A 129 8.90 -2.40 -7.61
CA GLU A 129 9.27 -2.69 -6.23
C GLU A 129 8.18 -3.50 -5.53
N TRP A 130 6.91 -3.12 -5.70
CA TRP A 130 5.80 -3.85 -5.10
C TRP A 130 5.75 -5.30 -5.59
N ARG A 131 5.93 -5.51 -6.90
CA ARG A 131 5.90 -6.85 -7.47
C ARG A 131 7.05 -7.71 -6.96
N SER A 132 8.21 -7.13 -6.70
CA SER A 132 9.36 -7.87 -6.18
C SER A 132 9.15 -8.36 -4.76
N LEU A 133 8.28 -7.71 -3.98
CA LEU A 133 8.08 -8.05 -2.57
C LEU A 133 7.51 -9.46 -2.37
N GLN A 134 6.76 -9.99 -3.34
CA GLN A 134 6.17 -11.31 -3.19
C GLN A 134 7.21 -12.42 -3.08
N ASP A 135 8.32 -12.26 -3.78
CA ASP A 135 9.33 -13.32 -3.94
C ASP A 135 10.66 -13.00 -3.28
N LEU A 136 10.84 -11.79 -2.77
CA LEU A 136 12.12 -11.34 -2.23
C LEU A 136 12.48 -12.17 -0.98
N PRO A 137 13.64 -12.86 -0.98
CA PRO A 137 14.02 -13.65 0.18
C PRO A 137 14.44 -12.77 1.36
N LEU A 138 14.24 -13.29 2.58
CA LEU A 138 14.81 -12.69 3.78
C LEU A 138 16.27 -13.15 3.90
N SER A 139 17.15 -12.25 4.27
CA SER A 139 18.56 -12.57 4.50
C SER A 139 18.81 -12.93 5.97
#